data_889e54aa9c9eeb0f7afc09ccc724e45d
#
_entry.id   889e54aa9c9eeb0f7afc09ccc724e45d
#
_cell.length_a   1.000
_cell.length_b   1.000
_cell.length_c   1.000
_cell.angle_alpha   90.00
_cell.angle_beta   90.00
_cell.angle_gamma   90.00
#
_symmetry.space_group_name_H-M   'P 1'
#
loop_
_entity.id
_entity.type
_entity.pdbx_description
1 polymer ?
#
loop_
_entity_poly.entity_id
_entity_poly.type
_entity_poly.pdbx_seq_one_letter_code
_entity_poly.pdbx_strand_id
1 'polypeptide(L)'
;KIVLPLREQNPGLTGFHVLYNPLEALAARIHLIDKAEKTLDLQYYIWDNDRIGSLALYSILKAADRGVKVRLLIDDNNAKKMEGIYLALDQHANIDIKLYNPYRFRHYRPMDMVLNLKRINRRMHNKSFIADNQISLIGGRNMSNQYYNVSDSYQFSDVDVMLVGSASDEIVHSFDEYWNDDYAFPVRQIVNANHYSLRYEGLKNQLAQHYQEVTVQNYLDLANRSQAFEHWLNDSIQFDWVKAEVVKDSPSKIKSRAKKEEHLNFQLQTHLEKPMESIDIISAYFVPERKGKKHLANLAQSDIQVRVLTNSFKANDVPLVHAFYGKYREDLLESGVQLYEFLATPAAEALNENNEEISKKAKVSIKGLSRSSLHAKLMAIDEKQVFIGSFNF
;
A
#
# COMPACT_ATOMS: atom_id res chain seq x y z
N LYS A 1 11.83 -20.88 7.47
CA LYS A 1 12.57 -21.52 8.60
C LYS A 1 12.78 -20.57 9.77
N ILE A 2 13.11 -19.30 9.54
CA ILE A 2 13.40 -18.30 10.58
C ILE A 2 12.16 -17.94 11.41
N VAL A 3 11.00 -17.82 10.76
CA VAL A 3 9.75 -17.37 11.36
C VAL A 3 9.06 -18.43 12.22
N LEU A 4 9.20 -19.71 11.88
CA LEU A 4 8.52 -20.79 12.60
C LEU A 4 8.86 -20.82 14.11
N PRO A 5 10.13 -20.77 14.53
CA PRO A 5 10.47 -20.74 15.95
C PRO A 5 9.87 -19.53 16.69
N LEU A 6 9.82 -18.36 16.03
CA LEU A 6 9.25 -17.14 16.60
C LEU A 6 7.73 -17.29 16.85
N ARG A 7 7.01 -17.92 15.92
CA ARG A 7 5.57 -18.21 16.06
C ARG A 7 5.30 -19.21 17.16
N GLU A 8 6.12 -20.26 17.27
CA GLU A 8 6.00 -21.30 18.31
C GLU A 8 6.21 -20.74 19.72
N GLN A 9 7.09 -19.76 19.87
CA GLN A 9 7.34 -19.06 21.13
C GLN A 9 6.23 -18.08 21.51
N ASN A 10 5.40 -17.64 20.55
CA ASN A 10 4.36 -16.63 20.74
C ASN A 10 3.00 -17.10 20.18
N PRO A 11 2.43 -18.19 20.71
CA PRO A 11 1.21 -18.78 20.18
C PRO A 11 0.01 -17.81 20.32
N GLY A 12 -0.74 -17.64 19.22
CA GLY A 12 -1.93 -16.78 19.16
C GLY A 12 -1.63 -15.28 19.14
N LEU A 13 -0.37 -14.89 19.16
CA LEU A 13 0.02 -13.48 19.00
C LEU A 13 0.47 -13.19 17.56
N THR A 14 0.55 -11.90 17.28
CA THR A 14 1.11 -11.36 16.04
C THR A 14 2.36 -10.58 16.36
N GLY A 15 3.48 -10.97 15.76
CA GLY A 15 4.67 -10.16 15.72
C GLY A 15 4.52 -9.10 14.63
N PHE A 16 4.78 -7.84 14.96
CA PHE A 16 4.77 -6.76 13.98
C PHE A 16 6.06 -5.96 13.99
N HIS A 17 6.41 -5.42 12.83
CA HIS A 17 7.51 -4.49 12.63
C HIS A 17 7.06 -3.37 11.70
N VAL A 18 7.20 -2.11 12.12
CA VAL A 18 6.71 -0.95 11.37
C VAL A 18 7.74 -0.49 10.34
N LEU A 19 7.32 -0.36 9.10
CA LEU A 19 8.12 0.09 7.96
C LEU A 19 7.72 1.52 7.57
N TYR A 20 8.20 2.52 8.30
CA TYR A 20 7.91 3.93 8.00
C TYR A 20 8.87 4.49 6.94
N ASN A 21 10.12 4.03 6.91
CA ASN A 21 11.11 4.46 5.95
C ASN A 21 10.84 3.81 4.57
N PRO A 22 10.72 4.58 3.48
CA PRO A 22 10.43 4.04 2.15
C PRO A 22 11.55 3.14 1.59
N LEU A 23 12.83 3.41 1.90
CA LEU A 23 13.95 2.56 1.51
C LEU A 23 13.88 1.20 2.21
N GLU A 24 13.60 1.22 3.51
CA GLU A 24 13.39 0.01 4.30
C GLU A 24 12.19 -0.80 3.78
N ALA A 25 11.08 -0.13 3.49
CA ALA A 25 9.88 -0.78 2.97
C ALA A 25 10.11 -1.46 1.61
N LEU A 26 10.99 -0.91 0.74
CA LEU A 26 11.40 -1.59 -0.49
C LEU A 26 12.38 -2.72 -0.20
N ALA A 27 13.42 -2.46 0.61
CA ALA A 27 14.42 -3.46 0.98
C ALA A 27 13.77 -4.72 1.56
N ALA A 28 12.78 -4.54 2.46
CA ALA A 28 11.97 -5.62 3.00
C ALA A 28 11.31 -6.47 1.92
N ARG A 29 10.68 -5.84 0.92
CA ARG A 29 10.02 -6.56 -0.19
C ARG A 29 11.02 -7.31 -1.06
N ILE A 30 12.10 -6.66 -1.46
CA ILE A 30 13.14 -7.31 -2.30
C ILE A 30 13.78 -8.49 -1.55
N HIS A 31 14.11 -8.29 -0.26
CA HIS A 31 14.66 -9.36 0.56
C HIS A 31 13.70 -10.56 0.69
N LEU A 32 12.40 -10.30 0.95
CA LEU A 32 11.40 -11.36 1.03
C LEU A 32 11.22 -12.09 -0.32
N ILE A 33 11.30 -11.38 -1.46
CA ILE A 33 11.27 -12.01 -2.78
C ILE A 33 12.51 -12.93 -2.96
N ASP A 34 13.68 -12.45 -2.57
CA ASP A 34 14.92 -13.21 -2.72
C ASP A 34 14.97 -14.44 -1.80
N LYS A 35 14.37 -14.35 -0.61
CA LYS A 35 14.33 -15.44 0.38
C LYS A 35 13.13 -16.38 0.25
N ALA A 36 12.12 -16.02 -0.54
CA ALA A 36 10.96 -16.89 -0.77
C ALA A 36 11.39 -18.25 -1.34
N GLU A 37 10.89 -19.32 -0.70
CA GLU A 37 11.19 -20.71 -1.07
C GLU A 37 10.04 -21.37 -1.84
N LYS A 38 8.77 -20.96 -1.58
CA LYS A 38 7.58 -21.65 -2.08
C LYS A 38 6.63 -20.74 -2.84
N THR A 39 6.15 -19.66 -2.19
CA THR A 39 5.07 -18.83 -2.71
C THR A 39 5.31 -17.34 -2.50
N LEU A 40 4.82 -16.54 -3.44
CA LEU A 40 4.66 -15.09 -3.33
C LEU A 40 3.24 -14.73 -3.78
N ASP A 41 2.47 -14.15 -2.86
CA ASP A 41 1.11 -13.69 -3.13
C ASP A 41 1.04 -12.17 -2.97
N LEU A 42 0.73 -11.49 -4.06
CA LEU A 42 0.88 -10.05 -4.17
C LEU A 42 -0.45 -9.43 -4.62
N GLN A 43 -1.00 -8.54 -3.79
CA GLN A 43 -2.26 -7.86 -4.07
C GLN A 43 -2.03 -6.35 -4.03
N TYR A 44 -2.34 -5.64 -5.14
CA TYR A 44 -2.09 -4.22 -5.24
C TYR A 44 -3.19 -3.49 -6.01
N TYR A 45 -3.43 -2.23 -5.64
CA TYR A 45 -4.31 -1.32 -6.36
C TYR A 45 -3.60 -0.65 -7.53
N ILE A 46 -2.32 -0.27 -7.36
CA ILE A 46 -1.48 0.32 -8.41
C ILE A 46 -0.16 -0.44 -8.48
N TRP A 47 0.24 -0.75 -9.71
CA TRP A 47 1.58 -1.20 -10.06
C TRP A 47 1.99 -0.48 -11.34
N ASP A 48 3.02 0.36 -11.28
CA ASP A 48 3.44 1.16 -12.41
C ASP A 48 4.65 0.56 -13.14
N ASN A 49 4.77 0.89 -14.43
CA ASN A 49 5.96 0.58 -15.22
C ASN A 49 7.00 1.69 -15.02
N ASP A 50 7.51 1.79 -13.82
CA ASP A 50 8.54 2.75 -13.43
C ASP A 50 9.74 2.01 -12.78
N ARG A 51 10.70 2.76 -12.22
CA ARG A 51 11.92 2.15 -11.65
C ARG A 51 11.61 1.12 -10.58
N ILE A 52 10.74 1.45 -9.64
CA ILE A 52 10.39 0.56 -8.53
C ILE A 52 9.53 -0.61 -8.98
N GLY A 53 8.50 -0.35 -9.77
CA GLY A 53 7.64 -1.40 -10.28
C GLY A 53 8.40 -2.40 -11.16
N SER A 54 9.31 -1.92 -12.01
CA SER A 54 10.15 -2.78 -12.87
C SER A 54 11.19 -3.56 -12.08
N LEU A 55 11.82 -2.92 -11.05
CA LEU A 55 12.73 -3.60 -10.14
C LEU A 55 12.06 -4.77 -9.42
N ALA A 56 10.89 -4.53 -8.86
CA ALA A 56 10.12 -5.58 -8.17
C ALA A 56 9.71 -6.70 -9.13
N LEU A 57 9.26 -6.39 -10.36
CA LEU A 57 8.94 -7.41 -11.36
C LEU A 57 10.16 -8.23 -11.76
N TYR A 58 11.34 -7.62 -11.89
CA TYR A 58 12.57 -8.36 -12.15
C TYR A 58 12.91 -9.34 -11.02
N SER A 59 12.82 -8.90 -9.77
CA SER A 59 13.07 -9.74 -8.60
C SER A 59 12.06 -10.89 -8.51
N ILE A 60 10.77 -10.62 -8.76
CA ILE A 60 9.70 -11.62 -8.83
C ILE A 60 10.00 -12.66 -9.93
N LEU A 61 10.41 -12.22 -11.11
CA LEU A 61 10.76 -13.09 -12.20
C LEU A 61 11.93 -14.03 -11.82
N LYS A 62 12.95 -13.50 -11.16
CA LYS A 62 14.05 -14.31 -10.63
C LYS A 62 13.60 -15.32 -9.58
N ALA A 63 12.65 -14.95 -8.71
CA ALA A 63 12.06 -15.89 -7.75
C ALA A 63 11.28 -17.01 -8.47
N ALA A 64 10.49 -16.66 -9.49
CA ALA A 64 9.78 -17.62 -10.32
C ALA A 64 10.74 -18.56 -11.09
N ASP A 65 11.85 -18.05 -11.62
CA ASP A 65 12.92 -18.84 -12.26
C ASP A 65 13.55 -19.86 -11.25
N ARG A 66 13.56 -19.54 -9.93
CA ARG A 66 13.97 -20.49 -8.86
C ARG A 66 12.91 -21.54 -8.52
N GLY A 67 11.70 -21.43 -9.05
CA GLY A 67 10.59 -22.35 -8.80
C GLY A 67 9.54 -21.83 -7.80
N VAL A 68 9.66 -20.59 -7.32
CA VAL A 68 8.66 -19.95 -6.46
C VAL A 68 7.37 -19.73 -7.24
N LYS A 69 6.22 -20.13 -6.68
CA LYS A 69 4.91 -19.87 -7.27
C LYS A 69 4.46 -18.46 -6.93
N VAL A 70 4.16 -17.68 -7.95
CA VAL A 70 3.76 -16.28 -7.81
C VAL A 70 2.32 -16.09 -8.25
N ARG A 71 1.51 -15.50 -7.37
CA ARG A 71 0.16 -15.02 -7.69
C ARG A 71 0.13 -13.49 -7.57
N LEU A 72 -0.20 -12.81 -8.67
CA LEU A 72 -0.29 -11.35 -8.70
C LEU A 72 -1.73 -10.93 -8.99
N LEU A 73 -2.38 -10.29 -8.02
CA LEU A 73 -3.75 -9.78 -8.11
C LEU A 73 -3.74 -8.26 -8.16
N ILE A 74 -4.16 -7.69 -9.28
CA ILE A 74 -4.15 -6.23 -9.51
C ILE A 74 -5.56 -5.72 -9.78
N ASP A 75 -5.93 -4.59 -9.16
CA ASP A 75 -7.17 -3.90 -9.52
C ASP A 75 -7.08 -3.37 -10.96
N ASP A 76 -8.11 -3.62 -11.77
CA ASP A 76 -8.09 -3.24 -13.20
C ASP A 76 -8.13 -1.73 -13.45
N ASN A 77 -8.43 -0.91 -12.45
CA ASN A 77 -8.55 0.53 -12.63
C ASN A 77 -7.28 1.15 -13.24
N ASN A 78 -6.12 0.75 -12.73
CA ASN A 78 -4.82 1.26 -13.15
C ASN A 78 -4.03 0.29 -14.03
N ALA A 79 -4.58 -0.90 -14.35
CA ALA A 79 -3.85 -1.96 -15.03
C ALA A 79 -3.59 -1.71 -16.53
N LYS A 80 -4.31 -0.77 -17.17
CA LYS A 80 -4.26 -0.59 -18.64
C LYS A 80 -2.84 -0.39 -19.20
N LYS A 81 -2.00 0.37 -18.51
CA LYS A 81 -0.61 0.64 -18.96
C LYS A 81 0.31 -0.58 -18.81
N MET A 82 -0.09 -1.55 -17.98
CA MET A 82 0.67 -2.74 -17.65
C MET A 82 0.21 -4.00 -18.39
N GLU A 83 -0.88 -3.94 -19.16
CA GLU A 83 -1.50 -5.13 -19.79
C GLU A 83 -0.52 -5.98 -20.60
N GLY A 84 0.32 -5.34 -21.42
CA GLY A 84 1.33 -6.06 -22.22
C GLY A 84 2.40 -6.74 -21.34
N ILE A 85 2.81 -6.08 -20.26
CA ILE A 85 3.77 -6.64 -19.29
C ILE A 85 3.14 -7.81 -18.54
N TYR A 86 1.90 -7.66 -18.06
CA TYR A 86 1.19 -8.74 -17.36
C TYR A 86 0.98 -9.95 -18.26
N LEU A 87 0.61 -9.77 -19.54
CA LEU A 87 0.48 -10.86 -20.49
C LEU A 87 1.83 -11.56 -20.78
N ALA A 88 2.92 -10.80 -20.82
CA ALA A 88 4.24 -11.39 -21.02
C ALA A 88 4.70 -12.18 -19.79
N LEU A 89 4.50 -11.66 -18.57
CA LEU A 89 4.82 -12.36 -17.34
C LEU A 89 3.98 -13.62 -17.13
N ASP A 90 2.69 -13.59 -17.48
CA ASP A 90 1.75 -14.72 -17.34
C ASP A 90 2.11 -15.91 -18.28
N GLN A 91 3.10 -15.75 -19.18
CA GLN A 91 3.67 -16.84 -19.96
C GLN A 91 4.65 -17.71 -19.14
N HIS A 92 5.13 -17.22 -18.00
CA HIS A 92 6.02 -17.99 -17.12
C HIS A 92 5.23 -19.03 -16.33
N ALA A 93 5.69 -20.30 -16.32
CA ALA A 93 4.98 -21.43 -15.71
C ALA A 93 4.73 -21.31 -14.19
N ASN A 94 5.44 -20.42 -13.51
CA ASN A 94 5.33 -20.18 -12.08
C ASN A 94 4.70 -18.82 -11.73
N ILE A 95 4.13 -18.09 -12.70
CA ILE A 95 3.51 -16.78 -12.48
C ILE A 95 2.08 -16.81 -12.99
N ASP A 96 1.13 -16.57 -12.12
CA ASP A 96 -0.29 -16.39 -12.43
C ASP A 96 -0.72 -14.96 -12.14
N ILE A 97 -1.34 -14.29 -13.11
CA ILE A 97 -1.80 -12.91 -12.95
C ILE A 97 -3.30 -12.81 -13.16
N LYS A 98 -3.98 -12.22 -12.19
CA LYS A 98 -5.40 -11.91 -12.28
C LYS A 98 -5.65 -10.41 -12.18
N LEU A 99 -6.61 -9.91 -12.97
CA LEU A 99 -7.14 -8.56 -12.86
C LEU A 99 -8.46 -8.60 -12.10
N TYR A 100 -8.56 -7.76 -11.06
CA TYR A 100 -9.72 -7.70 -10.20
C TYR A 100 -10.70 -6.63 -10.65
N ASN A 101 -11.99 -6.95 -10.67
CA ASN A 101 -13.09 -6.09 -11.06
C ASN A 101 -12.86 -5.38 -12.40
N PRO A 102 -12.64 -6.14 -13.51
CA PRO A 102 -12.26 -5.57 -14.79
C PRO A 102 -13.40 -4.75 -15.42
N TYR A 103 -12.98 -3.73 -16.17
CA TYR A 103 -13.89 -2.99 -17.03
C TYR A 103 -14.47 -3.90 -18.11
N ARG A 104 -15.78 -3.87 -18.30
CA ARG A 104 -16.48 -4.64 -19.34
C ARG A 104 -16.17 -4.07 -20.72
N PHE A 105 -16.14 -2.71 -20.83
CA PHE A 105 -15.83 -1.98 -22.06
C PHE A 105 -14.38 -1.44 -22.00
N ARG A 106 -13.38 -2.33 -22.09
CA ARG A 106 -11.96 -1.98 -21.93
C ARG A 106 -11.47 -0.91 -22.91
N HIS A 107 -11.98 -0.92 -24.16
CA HIS A 107 -11.61 0.07 -25.18
C HIS A 107 -12.29 1.42 -24.97
N TYR A 108 -13.47 1.46 -24.33
CA TYR A 108 -14.22 2.66 -24.05
C TYR A 108 -14.76 2.67 -22.62
N ARG A 109 -13.85 2.80 -21.65
CA ARG A 109 -14.14 2.79 -20.21
C ARG A 109 -15.24 3.78 -19.74
N PRO A 110 -15.43 4.99 -20.36
CA PRO A 110 -16.53 5.86 -20.00
C PRO A 110 -17.92 5.20 -20.08
N MET A 111 -18.12 4.23 -20.97
CA MET A 111 -19.39 3.48 -21.04
C MET A 111 -19.65 2.65 -19.79
N ASP A 112 -18.60 2.05 -19.20
CA ASP A 112 -18.74 1.36 -17.90
C ASP A 112 -19.09 2.33 -16.77
N MET A 113 -18.58 3.56 -16.80
CA MET A 113 -18.92 4.58 -15.81
C MET A 113 -20.39 4.98 -15.87
N VAL A 114 -21.01 4.92 -17.05
CA VAL A 114 -22.46 5.20 -17.20
C VAL A 114 -23.30 3.99 -16.81
N LEU A 115 -22.96 2.80 -17.32
CA LEU A 115 -23.81 1.60 -17.21
C LEU A 115 -23.56 0.78 -15.94
N ASN A 116 -22.35 0.85 -15.38
CA ASN A 116 -21.89 -0.01 -14.28
C ASN A 116 -21.27 0.77 -13.12
N LEU A 117 -21.62 2.05 -12.93
CA LEU A 117 -21.01 2.96 -11.95
C LEU A 117 -20.94 2.35 -10.54
N LYS A 118 -22.02 1.71 -10.07
CA LYS A 118 -22.06 1.09 -8.73
C LYS A 118 -20.99 0.01 -8.54
N ARG A 119 -20.71 -0.79 -9.59
CA ARG A 119 -19.68 -1.82 -9.55
C ARG A 119 -18.30 -1.19 -9.71
N ILE A 120 -18.15 -0.29 -10.68
CA ILE A 120 -16.85 0.32 -11.01
C ILE A 120 -16.29 1.15 -9.86
N ASN A 121 -17.13 1.80 -9.05
CA ASN A 121 -16.68 2.55 -7.87
C ASN A 121 -16.23 1.68 -6.69
N ARG A 122 -16.50 0.37 -6.73
CA ARG A 122 -16.10 -0.56 -5.68
C ARG A 122 -14.79 -1.23 -6.05
N ARG A 123 -13.70 -0.55 -5.78
CA ARG A 123 -12.35 -1.01 -6.11
C ARG A 123 -11.73 -1.85 -4.99
N MET A 124 -10.84 -2.73 -5.37
CA MET A 124 -9.96 -3.44 -4.46
C MET A 124 -8.80 -2.52 -4.08
N HIS A 125 -8.91 -1.87 -2.93
CA HIS A 125 -7.88 -0.95 -2.46
C HIS A 125 -6.86 -1.63 -1.54
N ASN A 126 -6.98 -2.92 -1.34
CA ASN A 126 -6.08 -3.73 -0.53
C ASN A 126 -4.66 -3.71 -1.11
N LYS A 127 -3.67 -3.71 -0.22
CA LYS A 127 -2.26 -3.86 -0.54
C LYS A 127 -1.68 -4.86 0.42
N SER A 128 -1.35 -6.03 -0.10
CA SER A 128 -0.70 -7.07 0.67
C SER A 128 0.41 -7.72 -0.14
N PHE A 129 1.46 -8.07 0.55
CA PHE A 129 2.60 -8.79 0.04
C PHE A 129 2.87 -9.95 1.00
N ILE A 130 2.77 -11.18 0.52
CA ILE A 130 2.84 -12.37 1.35
C ILE A 130 3.94 -13.28 0.81
N ALA A 131 4.87 -13.70 1.67
CA ALA A 131 5.92 -14.66 1.34
C ALA A 131 5.73 -15.96 2.11
N ASP A 132 5.72 -17.07 1.37
CA ASP A 132 5.65 -18.46 1.87
C ASP A 132 4.48 -18.74 2.84
N ASN A 133 3.42 -17.94 2.79
CA ASN A 133 2.30 -17.96 3.74
C ASN A 133 2.74 -17.77 5.22
N GLN A 134 3.87 -17.12 5.46
CA GLN A 134 4.44 -16.96 6.78
C GLN A 134 4.61 -15.50 7.20
N ILE A 135 4.96 -14.64 6.27
CA ILE A 135 5.21 -13.22 6.50
C ILE A 135 4.30 -12.44 5.56
N SER A 136 3.62 -11.45 6.11
CA SER A 136 2.79 -10.53 5.34
C SER A 136 3.23 -9.09 5.56
N LEU A 137 3.27 -8.30 4.49
CA LEU A 137 3.35 -6.84 4.58
C LEU A 137 2.03 -6.25 4.13
N ILE A 138 1.48 -5.35 4.94
CA ILE A 138 0.29 -4.57 4.62
C ILE A 138 0.55 -3.09 4.87
N GLY A 139 -0.25 -2.22 4.28
CA GLY A 139 -0.15 -0.77 4.48
C GLY A 139 -0.75 0.04 3.36
N GLY A 140 -0.24 1.24 3.14
CA GLY A 140 -0.74 2.15 2.13
C GLY A 140 0.06 2.17 0.83
N ARG A 141 1.31 1.67 0.80
CA ARG A 141 2.21 1.76 -0.36
C ARG A 141 1.77 0.89 -1.52
N ASN A 142 1.68 1.49 -2.71
CA ASN A 142 1.60 0.77 -3.98
C ASN A 142 3.02 0.54 -4.56
N MET A 143 3.11 -0.19 -5.67
CA MET A 143 4.39 -0.45 -6.37
C MET A 143 4.60 0.62 -7.46
N SER A 144 5.11 1.78 -7.03
CA SER A 144 5.40 2.93 -7.89
C SER A 144 6.43 3.85 -7.23
N ASN A 145 7.24 4.56 -8.03
CA ASN A 145 8.28 5.49 -7.60
C ASN A 145 7.84 6.48 -6.53
N GLN A 146 6.58 6.90 -6.56
CA GLN A 146 6.01 7.91 -5.65
C GLN A 146 6.00 7.44 -4.18
N TYR A 147 5.94 6.13 -3.92
CA TYR A 147 5.88 5.56 -2.59
C TYR A 147 7.24 5.24 -1.97
N TYR A 148 8.33 5.37 -2.76
CA TYR A 148 9.68 4.97 -2.35
C TYR A 148 10.73 6.08 -2.54
N ASN A 149 10.29 7.34 -2.57
CA ASN A 149 11.14 8.53 -2.70
C ASN A 149 12.03 8.55 -3.96
N VAL A 150 11.54 8.00 -5.06
CA VAL A 150 12.23 7.93 -6.36
C VAL A 150 11.56 8.81 -7.42
N SER A 151 10.42 9.43 -7.10
CA SER A 151 9.67 10.28 -8.02
C SER A 151 10.23 11.71 -8.07
N ASP A 152 10.27 12.30 -9.27
CA ASP A 152 10.65 13.70 -9.48
C ASP A 152 9.46 14.67 -9.30
N SER A 153 8.24 14.17 -9.11
CA SER A 153 7.02 14.99 -9.05
C SER A 153 6.35 14.98 -7.67
N TYR A 154 5.72 13.87 -7.31
CA TYR A 154 5.06 13.67 -6.02
C TYR A 154 5.75 12.54 -5.25
N GLN A 155 5.87 12.72 -3.94
CA GLN A 155 6.35 11.68 -3.04
C GLN A 155 5.33 11.48 -1.93
N PHE A 156 4.92 10.23 -1.71
CA PHE A 156 3.95 9.89 -0.68
C PHE A 156 4.63 9.47 0.62
N SER A 157 4.25 10.14 1.71
CA SER A 157 4.58 9.67 3.07
C SER A 157 3.55 8.64 3.48
N ASP A 158 3.99 7.40 3.66
CA ASP A 158 3.13 6.26 3.97
C ASP A 158 3.78 5.30 4.97
N VAL A 159 2.99 4.40 5.55
CA VAL A 159 3.44 3.41 6.53
C VAL A 159 2.96 2.03 6.11
N ASP A 160 3.86 1.07 6.17
CA ASP A 160 3.55 -0.35 6.07
C ASP A 160 3.92 -1.06 7.37
N VAL A 161 3.37 -2.24 7.56
CA VAL A 161 3.68 -3.12 8.68
C VAL A 161 4.01 -4.51 8.15
N MET A 162 5.09 -5.07 8.64
CA MET A 162 5.39 -6.48 8.47
C MET A 162 4.77 -7.27 9.62
N LEU A 163 4.16 -8.38 9.30
CA LEU A 163 3.42 -9.22 10.24
C LEU A 163 3.84 -10.68 10.13
N VAL A 164 3.92 -11.33 11.27
CA VAL A 164 4.09 -12.78 11.43
C VAL A 164 3.10 -13.29 12.47
N GLY A 165 2.65 -14.54 12.38
CA GLY A 165 1.71 -15.12 13.35
C GLY A 165 0.25 -14.95 12.93
N SER A 166 -0.66 -14.82 13.88
CA SER A 166 -2.12 -14.97 13.64
C SER A 166 -2.68 -14.01 12.60
N ALA A 167 -2.36 -12.73 12.68
CA ALA A 167 -2.85 -11.76 11.68
C ALA A 167 -2.28 -12.01 10.28
N SER A 168 -1.03 -12.52 10.16
CA SER A 168 -0.49 -12.92 8.86
C SER A 168 -1.29 -14.05 8.23
N ASP A 169 -1.73 -15.03 9.03
CA ASP A 169 -2.58 -16.12 8.55
C ASP A 169 -3.94 -15.60 8.04
N GLU A 170 -4.54 -14.63 8.75
CA GLU A 170 -5.79 -13.99 8.30
C GLU A 170 -5.61 -13.21 6.99
N ILE A 171 -4.45 -12.57 6.78
CA ILE A 171 -4.14 -11.87 5.52
C ILE A 171 -4.00 -12.87 4.38
N VAL A 172 -3.39 -14.03 4.60
CA VAL A 172 -3.34 -15.13 3.61
C VAL A 172 -4.75 -15.54 3.21
N HIS A 173 -5.63 -15.79 4.19
CA HIS A 173 -7.04 -16.12 3.91
C HIS A 173 -7.76 -15.00 3.15
N SER A 174 -7.52 -13.75 3.52
CA SER A 174 -8.07 -12.59 2.80
C SER A 174 -7.64 -12.55 1.34
N PHE A 175 -6.35 -12.79 1.07
CA PHE A 175 -5.84 -12.88 -0.29
C PHE A 175 -6.53 -13.98 -1.09
N ASP A 176 -6.68 -15.17 -0.51
CA ASP A 176 -7.32 -16.32 -1.16
C ASP A 176 -8.79 -16.07 -1.46
N GLU A 177 -9.54 -15.37 -0.58
CA GLU A 177 -10.91 -14.95 -0.87
C GLU A 177 -11.00 -14.05 -2.10
N TYR A 178 -10.12 -13.04 -2.21
CA TYR A 178 -10.07 -12.16 -3.37
C TYR A 178 -9.56 -12.86 -4.63
N TRP A 179 -8.57 -13.74 -4.49
CA TRP A 179 -8.02 -14.51 -5.61
C TRP A 179 -9.04 -15.45 -6.24
N ASN A 180 -9.89 -16.07 -5.42
CA ASN A 180 -10.91 -17.02 -5.85
C ASN A 180 -12.28 -16.39 -6.12
N ASP A 181 -12.42 -15.07 -5.97
CA ASP A 181 -13.68 -14.37 -6.25
C ASP A 181 -14.01 -14.37 -7.76
N ASP A 182 -15.31 -14.38 -8.09
CA ASP A 182 -15.82 -14.34 -9.47
C ASP A 182 -15.41 -13.10 -10.27
N TYR A 183 -14.91 -12.05 -9.60
CA TYR A 183 -14.40 -10.84 -10.24
C TYR A 183 -12.88 -10.81 -10.39
N ALA A 184 -12.18 -11.88 -10.03
CA ALA A 184 -10.75 -12.06 -10.26
C ALA A 184 -10.50 -12.88 -11.53
N PHE A 185 -10.25 -12.24 -12.63
CA PHE A 185 -10.10 -12.88 -13.95
C PHE A 185 -8.63 -13.04 -14.34
N PRO A 186 -8.19 -14.21 -14.84
CA PRO A 186 -6.88 -14.35 -15.47
C PRO A 186 -6.66 -13.31 -16.56
N VAL A 187 -5.49 -12.66 -16.56
CA VAL A 187 -5.18 -11.57 -17.51
C VAL A 187 -5.37 -12.01 -18.96
N ARG A 188 -4.98 -13.24 -19.29
CA ARG A 188 -5.13 -13.85 -20.64
C ARG A 188 -6.58 -14.02 -21.13
N GLN A 189 -7.57 -13.99 -20.20
CA GLN A 189 -8.99 -14.06 -20.58
C GLN A 189 -9.60 -12.70 -20.87
N ILE A 190 -8.97 -11.62 -20.39
CA ILE A 190 -9.52 -10.27 -20.47
C ILE A 190 -8.77 -9.43 -21.50
N VAL A 191 -7.45 -9.56 -21.54
CA VAL A 191 -6.58 -8.73 -22.37
C VAL A 191 -6.31 -9.45 -23.68
N ASN A 192 -6.62 -8.79 -24.81
CA ASN A 192 -6.36 -9.35 -26.14
C ASN A 192 -4.85 -9.28 -26.46
N ALA A 193 -4.21 -10.45 -26.50
CA ALA A 193 -2.79 -10.57 -26.75
C ALA A 193 -2.35 -10.02 -28.13
N ASN A 194 -3.25 -9.95 -29.11
CA ASN A 194 -2.94 -9.42 -30.45
C ASN A 194 -2.65 -7.91 -30.45
N HIS A 195 -3.03 -7.20 -29.41
CA HIS A 195 -2.74 -5.77 -29.26
C HIS A 195 -1.35 -5.48 -28.70
N TYR A 196 -0.59 -6.52 -28.31
CA TYR A 196 0.70 -6.37 -27.65
C TYR A 196 1.78 -7.20 -28.33
N SER A 197 2.85 -6.56 -28.74
CA SER A 197 4.02 -7.22 -29.36
C SER A 197 5.01 -7.77 -28.33
N LEU A 198 4.96 -7.27 -27.07
CA LEU A 198 5.86 -7.71 -26.03
C LEU A 198 5.63 -9.19 -25.68
N ARG A 199 6.70 -9.98 -25.73
CA ARG A 199 6.72 -11.38 -25.35
C ARG A 199 7.63 -11.59 -24.15
N TYR A 200 7.51 -12.73 -23.49
CA TYR A 200 8.25 -13.08 -22.28
C TYR A 200 9.75 -12.78 -22.36
N GLU A 201 10.43 -13.27 -23.39
CA GLU A 201 11.87 -13.05 -23.56
C GLU A 201 12.23 -11.57 -23.75
N GLY A 202 11.42 -10.84 -24.50
CA GLY A 202 11.60 -9.39 -24.65
C GLY A 202 11.44 -8.64 -23.32
N LEU A 203 10.44 -9.00 -22.53
CA LEU A 203 10.23 -8.43 -21.21
C LEU A 203 11.39 -8.77 -20.26
N LYS A 204 11.81 -10.04 -20.23
CA LYS A 204 12.93 -10.50 -19.40
C LYS A 204 14.19 -9.68 -19.66
N ASN A 205 14.52 -9.45 -20.92
CA ASN A 205 15.67 -8.63 -21.33
C ASN A 205 15.49 -7.17 -20.91
N GLN A 206 14.31 -6.57 -21.10
CA GLN A 206 14.03 -5.20 -20.68
C GLN A 206 14.19 -5.03 -19.16
N LEU A 207 13.63 -5.94 -18.37
CA LEU A 207 13.74 -5.89 -16.90
C LEU A 207 15.19 -6.09 -16.44
N ALA A 208 15.95 -7.01 -17.10
CA ALA A 208 17.35 -7.21 -16.77
C ALA A 208 18.22 -5.98 -17.11
N GLN A 209 17.96 -5.30 -18.22
CA GLN A 209 18.64 -4.04 -18.57
C GLN A 209 18.31 -2.95 -17.56
N HIS A 210 17.04 -2.79 -17.22
CA HIS A 210 16.60 -1.82 -16.23
C HIS A 210 17.27 -2.04 -14.87
N TYR A 211 17.38 -3.28 -14.41
CA TYR A 211 18.08 -3.64 -13.17
C TYR A 211 19.54 -3.20 -13.16
N GLN A 212 20.22 -3.19 -14.31
CA GLN A 212 21.62 -2.75 -14.45
C GLN A 212 21.78 -1.23 -14.54
N GLU A 213 20.70 -0.45 -14.59
CA GLU A 213 20.79 1.00 -14.63
C GLU A 213 21.47 1.55 -13.37
N VAL A 214 22.40 2.48 -13.54
CA VAL A 214 23.15 3.10 -12.43
C VAL A 214 22.24 3.69 -11.36
N THR A 215 21.11 4.29 -11.78
CA THR A 215 20.13 4.87 -10.85
C THR A 215 19.43 3.82 -9.98
N VAL A 216 19.14 2.64 -10.53
CA VAL A 216 18.55 1.51 -9.80
C VAL A 216 19.58 0.91 -8.84
N GLN A 217 20.81 0.69 -9.31
CA GLN A 217 21.90 0.16 -8.47
C GLN A 217 22.23 1.11 -7.31
N ASN A 218 22.32 2.40 -7.55
CA ASN A 218 22.56 3.39 -6.49
C ASN A 218 21.43 3.39 -5.44
N TYR A 219 20.17 3.19 -5.87
CA TYR A 219 19.05 3.11 -4.95
C TYR A 219 19.10 1.81 -4.11
N LEU A 220 19.43 0.70 -4.72
CA LEU A 220 19.64 -0.58 -4.01
C LEU A 220 20.80 -0.49 -3.03
N ASP A 221 21.91 0.17 -3.40
CA ASP A 221 23.04 0.39 -2.52
C ASP A 221 22.66 1.26 -1.31
N LEU A 222 21.83 2.29 -1.50
CA LEU A 222 21.31 3.09 -0.40
C LEU A 222 20.40 2.28 0.52
N ALA A 223 19.52 1.46 -0.05
CA ALA A 223 18.65 0.56 0.70
C ALA A 223 19.48 -0.46 1.50
N ASN A 224 20.51 -1.05 0.88
CA ASN A 224 21.40 -2.05 1.48
C ASN A 224 22.30 -1.47 2.60
N ARG A 225 22.61 -0.18 2.58
CA ARG A 225 23.41 0.51 3.61
C ARG A 225 22.57 1.04 4.76
N SER A 226 21.25 0.95 4.70
CA SER A 226 20.41 1.36 5.82
C SER A 226 20.59 0.40 7.00
N GLN A 227 20.64 0.92 8.24
CA GLN A 227 20.73 0.07 9.45
C GLN A 227 19.61 -0.97 9.51
N ALA A 228 18.44 -0.60 9.02
CA ALA A 228 17.30 -1.51 8.89
C ALA A 228 17.64 -2.72 8.01
N PHE A 229 18.37 -2.53 6.93
CA PHE A 229 18.75 -3.62 6.04
C PHE A 229 19.80 -4.57 6.65
N GLU A 230 20.70 -4.08 7.50
CA GLU A 230 21.64 -4.95 8.24
C GLU A 230 20.89 -5.94 9.15
N HIS A 231 19.78 -5.50 9.78
CA HIS A 231 18.92 -6.40 10.56
C HIS A 231 18.24 -7.45 9.67
N TRP A 232 17.90 -7.10 8.43
CA TRP A 232 17.35 -8.04 7.45
C TRP A 232 18.37 -9.08 7.00
N LEU A 233 19.59 -8.64 6.69
CA LEU A 233 20.68 -9.53 6.24
C LEU A 233 21.09 -10.54 7.31
N ASN A 234 21.03 -10.16 8.57
CA ASN A 234 21.46 -10.98 9.70
C ASN A 234 20.30 -11.77 10.33
N ASP A 235 19.12 -11.80 9.71
CA ASP A 235 17.91 -12.46 10.22
C ASP A 235 17.55 -12.02 11.67
N SER A 236 17.91 -10.78 12.04
CA SER A 236 17.79 -10.23 13.40
C SER A 236 16.66 -9.20 13.55
N ILE A 237 15.62 -9.31 12.71
CA ILE A 237 14.45 -8.43 12.81
C ILE A 237 13.77 -8.66 14.15
N GLN A 238 13.62 -7.58 14.90
CA GLN A 238 12.86 -7.61 16.14
C GLN A 238 11.38 -7.36 15.82
N PHE A 239 10.54 -8.23 16.36
CA PHE A 239 9.09 -8.08 16.31
C PHE A 239 8.57 -7.75 17.70
N ASP A 240 7.70 -6.76 17.76
CA ASP A 240 6.84 -6.56 18.93
C ASP A 240 5.64 -7.48 18.84
N TRP A 241 5.31 -8.19 19.93
CA TRP A 241 4.28 -9.21 19.95
C TRP A 241 3.02 -8.72 20.65
N VAL A 242 1.90 -8.72 19.92
CA VAL A 242 0.61 -8.20 20.39
C VAL A 242 -0.54 -9.09 19.94
N LYS A 243 -1.70 -8.89 20.55
CA LYS A 243 -2.97 -9.33 19.95
C LYS A 243 -3.31 -8.40 18.81
N ALA A 244 -3.59 -8.95 17.64
CA ALA A 244 -3.98 -8.19 16.47
C ALA A 244 -5.13 -8.88 15.74
N GLU A 245 -5.97 -8.09 15.09
CA GLU A 245 -7.12 -8.53 14.30
C GLU A 245 -7.07 -7.87 12.93
N VAL A 246 -7.49 -8.60 11.90
CA VAL A 246 -7.52 -8.10 10.53
C VAL A 246 -8.94 -7.68 10.18
N VAL A 247 -9.13 -6.39 9.93
CA VAL A 247 -10.39 -5.84 9.45
C VAL A 247 -10.30 -5.56 7.96
N LYS A 248 -11.31 -5.99 7.20
CA LYS A 248 -11.29 -5.94 5.74
C LYS A 248 -12.69 -5.80 5.15
N ASP A 249 -12.78 -5.20 3.96
CA ASP A 249 -13.98 -5.35 3.14
C ASP A 249 -14.03 -6.74 2.50
N SER A 250 -15.20 -7.35 2.48
CA SER A 250 -15.42 -8.61 1.75
C SER A 250 -15.44 -8.37 0.23
N PRO A 251 -14.95 -9.32 -0.60
CA PRO A 251 -15.16 -9.30 -2.05
C PRO A 251 -16.62 -9.17 -2.47
N SER A 252 -17.56 -9.66 -1.66
CA SER A 252 -19.01 -9.56 -1.87
C SER A 252 -19.53 -8.11 -1.98
N LYS A 253 -18.76 -7.14 -1.48
CA LYS A 253 -19.03 -5.70 -1.62
C LYS A 253 -19.24 -5.28 -3.08
N ILE A 254 -18.49 -5.86 -4.02
CA ILE A 254 -18.63 -5.56 -5.46
C ILE A 254 -20.01 -5.93 -5.96
N LYS A 255 -20.53 -7.06 -5.52
CA LYS A 255 -21.86 -7.58 -5.90
C LYS A 255 -23.03 -6.85 -5.22
N SER A 256 -22.78 -5.84 -4.37
CA SER A 256 -23.79 -5.23 -3.48
C SER A 256 -24.48 -6.25 -2.56
N ARG A 257 -23.81 -7.33 -2.22
CA ARG A 257 -24.32 -8.44 -1.40
C ARG A 257 -23.62 -8.54 -0.04
N ALA A 258 -22.63 -7.69 0.21
CA ALA A 258 -21.95 -7.65 1.50
C ALA A 258 -22.95 -7.31 2.60
N LYS A 259 -22.96 -8.13 3.65
CA LYS A 259 -23.71 -7.86 4.87
C LYS A 259 -23.07 -6.67 5.60
N LYS A 260 -23.79 -6.06 6.52
CA LYS A 260 -23.30 -4.91 7.28
C LYS A 260 -22.00 -5.24 8.02
N GLU A 261 -21.90 -6.45 8.56
CA GLU A 261 -20.76 -6.96 9.32
C GLU A 261 -19.52 -7.19 8.45
N GLU A 262 -19.69 -7.33 7.14
CA GLU A 262 -18.61 -7.55 6.15
C GLU A 262 -18.01 -6.23 5.65
N HIS A 263 -18.53 -5.09 6.09
CA HIS A 263 -17.97 -3.78 5.76
C HIS A 263 -16.91 -3.35 6.78
N LEU A 264 -15.79 -2.86 6.29
CA LEU A 264 -14.66 -2.40 7.10
C LEU A 264 -15.09 -1.41 8.20
N ASN A 265 -15.94 -0.43 7.86
CA ASN A 265 -16.43 0.55 8.83
C ASN A 265 -17.17 -0.06 10.03
N PHE A 266 -17.94 -1.13 9.79
CA PHE A 266 -18.64 -1.83 10.86
C PHE A 266 -17.65 -2.61 11.74
N GLN A 267 -16.70 -3.30 11.11
CA GLN A 267 -15.66 -4.05 11.80
C GLN A 267 -14.81 -3.10 12.67
N LEU A 268 -14.36 -1.96 12.13
CA LEU A 268 -13.64 -0.96 12.92
C LEU A 268 -14.43 -0.50 14.15
N GLN A 269 -15.73 -0.20 14.00
CA GLN A 269 -16.57 0.18 15.14
C GLN A 269 -16.76 -0.93 16.18
N THR A 270 -16.60 -2.19 15.79
CA THR A 270 -16.78 -3.35 16.67
C THR A 270 -15.50 -3.69 17.42
N HIS A 271 -14.35 -3.57 16.75
CA HIS A 271 -13.04 -4.00 17.28
C HIS A 271 -12.26 -2.86 17.96
N LEU A 272 -12.50 -1.61 17.57
CA LEU A 272 -11.88 -0.47 18.25
C LEU A 272 -12.61 -0.15 19.56
N GLU A 273 -11.83 0.06 20.60
CA GLU A 273 -12.36 0.53 21.88
C GLU A 273 -12.88 1.97 21.77
N LYS A 274 -13.76 2.36 22.68
CA LYS A 274 -14.17 3.76 22.76
C LYS A 274 -13.02 4.56 23.39
N PRO A 275 -12.60 5.67 22.77
CA PRO A 275 -11.58 6.51 23.33
C PRO A 275 -12.05 7.08 24.69
N MET A 276 -11.17 7.03 25.68
CA MET A 276 -11.38 7.57 27.02
C MET A 276 -10.52 8.79 27.31
N GLU A 277 -9.36 8.88 26.66
CA GLU A 277 -8.38 9.96 26.84
C GLU A 277 -8.06 10.66 25.51
N SER A 278 -7.79 9.91 24.45
CA SER A 278 -7.36 10.49 23.17
C SER A 278 -7.72 9.64 21.97
N ILE A 279 -7.88 10.32 20.83
CA ILE A 279 -7.92 9.70 19.51
C ILE A 279 -7.07 10.51 18.52
N ASP A 280 -6.13 9.84 17.88
CA ASP A 280 -5.26 10.39 16.84
C ASP A 280 -5.61 9.78 15.50
N ILE A 281 -5.90 10.61 14.51
CA ILE A 281 -6.25 10.17 13.16
C ILE A 281 -5.25 10.77 12.17
N ILE A 282 -4.62 9.92 11.37
CA ILE A 282 -3.84 10.32 10.21
C ILE A 282 -4.55 9.80 8.97
N SER A 283 -5.03 10.69 8.12
CA SER A 283 -5.77 10.33 6.92
C SER A 283 -5.40 11.24 5.75
N ALA A 284 -4.90 10.65 4.68
CA ALA A 284 -4.56 11.39 3.45
C ALA A 284 -5.75 12.16 2.89
N TYR A 285 -6.92 11.54 2.94
CA TYR A 285 -8.18 12.05 2.40
C TYR A 285 -9.24 12.02 3.49
N PHE A 286 -9.16 13.01 4.40
CA PHE A 286 -10.07 13.12 5.53
C PHE A 286 -11.39 13.79 5.11
N VAL A 287 -12.46 13.00 5.05
CA VAL A 287 -13.82 13.48 4.77
C VAL A 287 -14.78 12.81 5.75
N PRO A 288 -14.96 13.36 6.97
CA PRO A 288 -15.68 12.68 8.04
C PRO A 288 -17.18 12.56 7.78
N GLU A 289 -17.73 13.23 6.76
CA GLU A 289 -19.14 13.35 6.52
C GLU A 289 -19.90 13.89 7.76
N ARG A 290 -21.24 13.95 7.72
CA ARG A 290 -22.02 14.47 8.85
C ARG A 290 -21.95 13.61 10.11
N LYS A 291 -21.87 12.27 9.94
CA LYS A 291 -21.85 11.33 11.07
C LYS A 291 -20.50 11.33 11.77
N GLY A 292 -19.42 11.27 11.03
CA GLY A 292 -18.06 11.32 11.57
C GLY A 292 -17.77 12.68 12.22
N LYS A 293 -18.16 13.80 11.57
CA LYS A 293 -18.07 15.14 12.20
C LYS A 293 -18.76 15.17 13.56
N LYS A 294 -20.03 14.73 13.64
CA LYS A 294 -20.77 14.70 14.89
C LYS A 294 -20.12 13.82 15.95
N HIS A 295 -19.57 12.68 15.54
CA HIS A 295 -18.90 11.76 16.44
C HIS A 295 -17.63 12.40 17.04
N LEU A 296 -16.74 12.94 16.21
CA LEU A 296 -15.51 13.59 16.66
C LEU A 296 -15.79 14.84 17.52
N ALA A 297 -16.77 15.65 17.13
CA ALA A 297 -17.20 16.80 17.92
C ALA A 297 -17.71 16.40 19.33
N ASN A 298 -18.52 15.33 19.42
CA ASN A 298 -19.00 14.84 20.71
C ASN A 298 -17.86 14.33 21.60
N LEU A 299 -16.85 13.65 21.01
CA LEU A 299 -15.67 13.21 21.76
C LEU A 299 -14.90 14.40 22.32
N ALA A 300 -14.59 15.40 21.48
CA ALA A 300 -13.88 16.61 21.93
C ALA A 300 -14.65 17.38 23.00
N GLN A 301 -15.99 17.48 22.93
CA GLN A 301 -16.83 18.08 23.91
C GLN A 301 -16.95 17.27 25.22
N SER A 302 -16.49 16.02 25.22
CA SER A 302 -16.46 15.13 26.40
C SER A 302 -15.06 15.02 27.00
N ASP A 303 -14.23 16.05 26.82
CA ASP A 303 -12.85 16.16 27.33
C ASP A 303 -11.88 15.11 26.77
N ILE A 304 -12.24 14.45 25.67
CA ILE A 304 -11.35 13.55 24.95
C ILE A 304 -10.50 14.35 23.96
N GLN A 305 -9.19 14.18 23.98
CA GLN A 305 -8.31 14.84 23.04
C GLN A 305 -8.48 14.22 21.63
N VAL A 306 -8.99 15.00 20.69
CA VAL A 306 -9.17 14.57 19.28
C VAL A 306 -8.18 15.31 18.39
N ARG A 307 -7.23 14.60 17.79
CA ARG A 307 -6.22 15.15 16.87
C ARG A 307 -6.37 14.51 15.48
N VAL A 308 -6.37 15.33 14.43
CA VAL A 308 -6.46 14.85 13.05
C VAL A 308 -5.35 15.50 12.22
N LEU A 309 -4.54 14.68 11.56
CA LEU A 309 -3.58 15.12 10.55
C LEU A 309 -4.06 14.70 9.15
N THR A 310 -4.21 15.67 8.26
CA THR A 310 -4.58 15.45 6.86
C THR A 310 -3.73 16.30 5.92
N ASN A 311 -3.90 16.16 4.60
CA ASN A 311 -3.20 17.00 3.63
C ASN A 311 -3.76 18.42 3.59
N SER A 312 -2.87 19.42 3.55
CA SER A 312 -3.24 20.77 3.15
C SER A 312 -3.70 20.80 1.69
N PHE A 313 -4.31 21.90 1.27
CA PHE A 313 -4.72 22.08 -0.13
C PHE A 313 -3.55 21.91 -1.12
N LYS A 314 -2.36 22.41 -0.78
CA LYS A 314 -1.16 22.30 -1.62
C LYS A 314 -0.54 20.90 -1.63
N ALA A 315 -0.68 20.15 -0.54
CA ALA A 315 -0.16 18.80 -0.43
C ALA A 315 -1.11 17.74 -1.03
N ASN A 316 -2.37 18.09 -1.26
CA ASN A 316 -3.39 17.15 -1.73
C ASN A 316 -3.27 16.92 -3.24
N ASP A 317 -3.12 15.66 -3.65
CA ASP A 317 -3.11 15.24 -5.06
C ASP A 317 -4.51 15.15 -5.67
N VAL A 318 -5.58 15.19 -4.82
CA VAL A 318 -6.99 15.17 -5.23
C VAL A 318 -7.72 16.42 -4.68
N PRO A 319 -7.67 17.57 -5.37
CA PRO A 319 -8.22 18.84 -4.88
C PRO A 319 -9.70 18.79 -4.45
N LEU A 320 -10.49 17.92 -5.09
CA LEU A 320 -11.90 17.74 -4.76
C LEU A 320 -12.11 17.20 -3.34
N VAL A 321 -11.23 16.33 -2.86
CA VAL A 321 -11.26 15.80 -1.49
C VAL A 321 -11.07 16.92 -0.47
N HIS A 322 -10.12 17.80 -0.71
CA HIS A 322 -9.87 18.95 0.17
C HIS A 322 -11.08 19.90 0.21
N ALA A 323 -11.78 20.10 -0.92
CA ALA A 323 -13.01 20.89 -0.94
C ALA A 323 -14.13 20.26 -0.11
N PHE A 324 -14.23 18.93 -0.05
CA PHE A 324 -15.17 18.24 0.84
C PHE A 324 -14.77 18.33 2.32
N TYR A 325 -13.50 18.18 2.64
CA TYR A 325 -12.97 18.40 4.00
C TYR A 325 -13.26 19.82 4.49
N GLY A 326 -13.01 20.84 3.64
CA GLY A 326 -13.23 22.25 3.96
C GLY A 326 -14.64 22.57 4.49
N LYS A 327 -15.66 21.81 4.09
CA LYS A 327 -17.05 21.97 4.56
C LYS A 327 -17.24 21.65 6.04
N TYR A 328 -16.35 20.84 6.63
CA TYR A 328 -16.47 20.38 8.02
C TYR A 328 -15.41 20.98 8.93
N ARG A 329 -14.41 21.66 8.36
CA ARG A 329 -13.23 22.14 9.05
C ARG A 329 -13.56 23.12 10.19
N GLU A 330 -14.37 24.13 9.90
CA GLU A 330 -14.75 25.16 10.87
C GLU A 330 -15.53 24.56 12.05
N ASP A 331 -16.59 23.81 11.76
CA ASP A 331 -17.40 23.12 12.76
C ASP A 331 -16.57 22.19 13.68
N LEU A 332 -15.55 21.50 13.13
CA LEU A 332 -14.66 20.63 13.91
C LEU A 332 -13.76 21.44 14.84
N LEU A 333 -13.16 22.53 14.35
CA LEU A 333 -12.33 23.43 15.16
C LEU A 333 -13.13 24.07 16.30
N GLU A 334 -14.33 24.56 16.02
CA GLU A 334 -15.23 25.15 17.03
C GLU A 334 -15.66 24.14 18.11
N SER A 335 -15.71 22.84 17.75
CA SER A 335 -16.04 21.79 18.73
C SER A 335 -14.84 21.32 19.57
N GLY A 336 -13.62 21.87 19.35
CA GLY A 336 -12.42 21.53 20.12
C GLY A 336 -11.55 20.45 19.46
N VAL A 337 -11.87 19.99 18.23
CA VAL A 337 -11.02 19.07 17.48
C VAL A 337 -9.76 19.80 17.01
N GLN A 338 -8.59 19.22 17.26
CA GLN A 338 -7.31 19.75 16.81
C GLN A 338 -7.00 19.25 15.40
N LEU A 339 -6.99 20.17 14.43
CA LEU A 339 -6.73 19.86 13.03
C LEU A 339 -5.33 20.31 12.64
N TYR A 340 -4.58 19.39 12.07
CA TYR A 340 -3.24 19.62 11.52
C TYR A 340 -3.26 19.38 10.03
N GLU A 341 -2.66 20.27 9.26
CA GLU A 341 -2.55 20.14 7.81
C GLU A 341 -1.09 19.93 7.40
N PHE A 342 -0.81 18.80 6.76
CA PHE A 342 0.51 18.47 6.23
C PHE A 342 0.87 19.46 5.11
N LEU A 343 2.00 20.15 5.26
CA LEU A 343 2.48 21.10 4.26
C LEU A 343 3.31 20.40 3.19
N ALA A 344 3.03 20.70 1.91
CA ALA A 344 3.90 20.29 0.82
C ALA A 344 5.15 21.17 0.84
N THR A 345 6.17 20.82 1.59
CA THR A 345 7.48 21.46 1.52
C THR A 345 8.19 21.02 0.26
N PRO A 346 8.72 21.94 -0.57
CA PRO A 346 9.68 21.59 -1.61
C PRO A 346 10.88 20.91 -0.95
N ALA A 347 11.34 19.78 -1.49
CA ALA A 347 12.50 19.06 -0.96
C ALA A 347 13.76 19.93 -0.82
N ALA A 348 13.84 21.04 -1.55
CA ALA A 348 14.92 22.03 -1.48
C ALA A 348 14.88 22.91 -0.22
N GLU A 349 13.72 23.18 0.38
CA GLU A 349 13.61 23.99 1.62
C GLU A 349 13.90 23.16 2.87
N ALA A 350 13.58 21.86 2.85
CA ALA A 350 13.87 20.97 3.96
C ALA A 350 15.37 20.62 4.10
N LEU A 351 16.16 20.83 3.04
CA LEU A 351 17.61 20.53 3.03
C LEU A 351 18.47 21.74 3.46
N ASN A 352 17.91 22.95 3.52
CA ASN A 352 18.68 24.16 3.81
C ASN A 352 18.94 24.42 5.31
N GLU A 353 18.31 23.71 6.23
CA GLU A 353 18.52 24.00 7.66
C GLU A 353 19.60 23.17 8.36
N ASN A 354 20.09 22.04 7.81
CA ASN A 354 21.09 21.24 8.52
C ASN A 354 22.10 20.39 7.74
N ASN A 355 22.31 20.51 6.42
CA ASN A 355 23.34 19.68 5.75
C ASN A 355 23.83 20.19 4.39
N GLU A 356 24.75 21.14 4.37
CA GLU A 356 25.49 21.51 3.12
C GLU A 356 26.44 20.41 2.60
N GLU A 357 26.83 19.43 3.41
CA GLU A 357 27.78 18.40 2.99
C GLU A 357 27.17 17.21 2.25
N ILE A 358 25.91 16.87 2.51
CA ILE A 358 25.24 15.73 1.85
C ILE A 358 24.77 16.11 0.44
N SER A 359 24.47 17.40 0.17
CA SER A 359 23.99 17.88 -1.13
C SER A 359 25.05 17.82 -2.25
N LYS A 360 26.34 17.83 -1.91
CA LYS A 360 27.44 17.79 -2.88
C LYS A 360 27.79 16.40 -3.40
N LYS A 361 27.38 15.32 -2.70
CA LYS A 361 27.65 13.93 -3.11
C LYS A 361 26.48 13.24 -3.82
N ALA A 362 25.26 13.68 -3.62
CA ALA A 362 24.10 13.20 -4.36
C ALA A 362 23.78 14.17 -5.47
N LYS A 363 24.41 14.07 -6.64
CA LYS A 363 23.88 14.64 -7.88
C LYS A 363 22.59 13.91 -8.29
N VAL A 364 21.57 14.00 -7.45
CA VAL A 364 20.20 13.77 -7.86
C VAL A 364 19.74 15.07 -8.49
N SER A 365 19.40 15.02 -9.76
CA SER A 365 18.95 16.16 -10.55
C SER A 365 17.84 16.91 -9.83
N ILE A 366 18.17 18.07 -9.25
CA ILE A 366 17.20 19.04 -8.71
C ILE A 366 16.60 19.77 -9.93
N LYS A 367 15.81 19.07 -10.73
CA LYS A 367 14.93 19.65 -11.74
C LYS A 367 13.51 19.16 -11.48
N GLY A 368 12.85 19.80 -10.54
CA GLY A 368 11.44 19.58 -10.22
C GLY A 368 11.25 19.66 -8.72
N LEU A 369 10.48 20.62 -8.26
CA LEU A 369 10.04 20.71 -6.87
C LEU A 369 9.17 19.48 -6.55
N SER A 370 9.78 18.43 -5.98
CA SER A 370 9.05 17.27 -5.49
C SER A 370 8.13 17.73 -4.36
N ARG A 371 6.82 17.56 -4.52
CA ARG A 371 5.82 17.87 -3.50
C ARG A 371 5.61 16.63 -2.65
N SER A 372 5.86 16.73 -1.35
CA SER A 372 5.47 15.70 -0.41
C SER A 372 3.96 15.74 -0.18
N SER A 373 3.33 14.58 -0.17
CA SER A 373 1.92 14.37 0.16
C SER A 373 1.79 13.25 1.18
N LEU A 374 0.97 13.46 2.19
CA LEU A 374 0.61 12.41 3.13
C LEU A 374 -0.24 11.37 2.41
N HIS A 375 0.07 10.08 2.59
CA HIS A 375 -0.76 8.98 2.10
C HIS A 375 -1.06 7.94 3.17
N ALA A 376 -0.45 8.03 4.35
CA ALA A 376 -0.69 7.14 5.48
C ALA A 376 -2.15 7.22 6.00
N LYS A 377 -2.65 6.11 6.50
CA LYS A 377 -3.97 5.95 7.10
C LYS A 377 -3.82 5.18 8.40
N LEU A 378 -3.84 5.92 9.49
CA LEU A 378 -3.58 5.44 10.84
C LEU A 378 -4.63 6.00 11.80
N MET A 379 -4.95 5.24 12.82
CA MET A 379 -5.71 5.73 13.96
C MET A 379 -5.11 5.14 15.23
N ALA A 380 -4.89 5.97 16.25
CA ALA A 380 -4.49 5.52 17.58
C ALA A 380 -5.54 5.94 18.61
N ILE A 381 -5.81 5.06 19.57
CA ILE A 381 -6.77 5.28 20.64
C ILE A 381 -6.06 5.06 21.98
N ASP A 382 -6.05 6.08 22.84
CA ASP A 382 -5.54 6.05 24.22
C ASP A 382 -4.11 5.50 24.32
N GLU A 383 -3.28 5.66 23.27
CA GLU A 383 -1.93 5.07 23.17
C GLU A 383 -1.87 3.55 23.41
N LYS A 384 -3.01 2.85 23.30
CA LYS A 384 -3.16 1.40 23.55
C LYS A 384 -3.53 0.59 22.33
N GLN A 385 -4.37 1.15 21.48
CA GLN A 385 -4.79 0.52 20.23
C GLN A 385 -4.34 1.33 19.02
N VAL A 386 -3.88 0.64 17.97
CA VAL A 386 -3.55 1.28 16.70
C VAL A 386 -4.20 0.54 15.54
N PHE A 387 -4.82 1.26 14.64
CA PHE A 387 -5.21 0.79 13.31
C PHE A 387 -4.22 1.28 12.28
N ILE A 388 -3.74 0.36 11.42
CA ILE A 388 -2.85 0.66 10.28
C ILE A 388 -3.43 0.00 9.04
N GLY A 389 -3.61 0.77 7.96
CA GLY A 389 -4.21 0.19 6.75
C GLY A 389 -4.26 1.10 5.53
N SER A 390 -5.16 0.78 4.61
CA SER A 390 -5.35 1.52 3.35
C SER A 390 -6.68 2.30 3.31
N PHE A 391 -7.44 2.32 4.39
CA PHE A 391 -8.74 2.98 4.48
C PHE A 391 -8.60 4.45 4.89
N ASN A 392 -9.25 5.38 4.17
CA ASN A 392 -9.31 6.79 4.54
C ASN A 392 -10.52 7.06 5.43
N PHE A 393 -10.32 7.87 6.46
CA PHE A 393 -11.34 8.24 7.45
C PHE A 393 -12.14 9.47 7.05
#